data_325417f4cd51353f63e811343b08045d
#
_entry.id   325417f4cd51353f63e811343b08045d
#
_cell.length_a   1.000
_cell.length_b   1.000
_cell.length_c   1.000
_cell.angle_alpha   90.00
_cell.angle_beta   90.00
_cell.angle_gamma   90.00
#
_symmetry.space_group_name_H-M   'P 1'
#
loop_
_entity.id
_entity.type
_entity.pdbx_description
1 polymer ?
#
loop_
_entity_poly.entity_id
_entity_poly.type
_entity_poly.pdbx_seq_one_letter_code
_entity_poly.pdbx_strand_id
1 'polypeptide(L)'
;MGLRISGKSVDIGENFRGHAEARIGAAVDKYFDGGFTGHVTVEREGSGFKTECSVHLDTGIVLQAEGHAQDVHQSFDKAAERIEKRLRRYKSRLKEHHQKRRGETIPATEYVLAAPDEDADSPVNADPTIIAEQTTDLETMTVGGAVMAMDLSEAPVVVFRHAGHGGVNVVYRRSDGHIGWIDPTLSPKKETARH
;
A
#
# COMPACT_ATOMS: atom_id res chain seq x y z
N MET A 1 17.98 4.49 10.10
CA MET A 1 16.57 4.61 10.50
C MET A 1 16.19 6.08 10.41
N GLY A 2 15.17 6.43 9.64
CA GLY A 2 14.77 7.83 9.49
C GLY A 2 13.27 7.95 9.24
N LEU A 3 12.57 8.65 10.13
CA LEU A 3 11.19 9.06 9.94
C LEU A 3 11.20 10.54 9.52
N ARG A 4 10.68 10.84 8.32
CA ARG A 4 10.48 12.22 7.87
C ARG A 4 9.09 12.68 8.30
N ILE A 5 9.00 13.80 8.99
CA ILE A 5 7.73 14.33 9.48
C ILE A 5 7.51 15.71 8.89
N SER A 6 6.36 15.90 8.24
CA SER A 6 5.97 17.15 7.59
C SER A 6 4.53 17.55 7.92
N GLY A 7 4.29 18.85 7.98
CA GLY A 7 2.95 19.42 8.11
C GLY A 7 2.54 20.13 6.82
N LYS A 8 1.35 19.86 6.34
CA LYS A 8 0.73 20.59 5.24
C LYS A 8 -0.23 21.62 5.84
N SER A 9 0.20 22.88 5.84
CA SER A 9 -0.52 23.98 6.50
C SER A 9 -0.69 23.79 8.02
N VAL A 10 0.20 23.04 8.65
CA VAL A 10 0.23 22.78 10.09
C VAL A 10 1.68 22.90 10.56
N ASP A 11 1.92 23.66 11.62
CA ASP A 11 3.23 23.73 12.24
C ASP A 11 3.46 22.49 13.13
N ILE A 12 4.54 21.78 12.85
CA ILE A 12 4.91 20.55 13.55
C ILE A 12 6.04 20.83 14.53
N GLY A 13 5.69 20.94 15.79
CA GLY A 13 6.65 21.15 16.89
C GLY A 13 7.54 19.93 17.16
N GLU A 14 8.68 20.18 17.84
CA GLU A 14 9.64 19.14 18.22
C GLU A 14 9.03 18.05 19.12
N ASN A 15 8.08 18.39 19.96
CA ASN A 15 7.37 17.43 20.82
C ASN A 15 6.64 16.37 19.99
N PHE A 16 5.92 16.79 18.95
CA PHE A 16 5.24 15.86 18.04
C PHE A 16 6.24 14.99 17.27
N ARG A 17 7.36 15.57 16.81
CA ARG A 17 8.43 14.82 16.11
C ARG A 17 8.97 13.71 16.99
N GLY A 18 9.37 14.02 18.22
CA GLY A 18 9.86 13.03 19.18
C GLY A 18 8.83 11.95 19.51
N HIS A 19 7.56 12.34 19.69
CA HIS A 19 6.46 11.39 19.92
C HIS A 19 6.29 10.42 18.72
N ALA A 20 6.27 10.95 17.50
CA ALA A 20 6.08 10.15 16.30
C ALA A 20 7.24 9.18 16.05
N GLU A 21 8.48 9.64 16.19
CA GLU A 21 9.68 8.80 16.05
C GLU A 21 9.70 7.68 17.08
N ALA A 22 9.46 8.00 18.36
CA ALA A 22 9.42 7.02 19.43
C ALA A 22 8.32 5.99 19.23
N ARG A 23 7.11 6.42 18.84
CA ARG A 23 5.94 5.54 18.68
C ARG A 23 6.08 4.58 17.51
N ILE A 24 6.54 5.08 16.35
CA ILE A 24 6.76 4.22 15.16
C ILE A 24 7.98 3.33 15.37
N GLY A 25 9.08 3.86 15.89
CA GLY A 25 10.28 3.06 16.22
C GLY A 25 9.96 1.89 17.13
N ALA A 26 9.27 2.13 18.25
CA ALA A 26 8.85 1.08 19.17
C ALA A 26 7.92 0.05 18.53
N ALA A 27 7.01 0.48 17.63
CA ALA A 27 6.13 -0.44 16.92
C ALA A 27 6.90 -1.32 15.94
N VAL A 28 7.87 -0.75 15.19
CA VAL A 28 8.69 -1.52 14.26
C VAL A 28 9.59 -2.48 15.02
N ASP A 29 10.36 -2.03 16.01
CA ASP A 29 11.30 -2.86 16.78
C ASP A 29 10.62 -4.05 17.47
N LYS A 30 9.36 -3.90 17.87
CA LYS A 30 8.58 -4.97 18.51
C LYS A 30 8.22 -6.12 17.55
N TYR A 31 8.03 -5.82 16.28
CA TYR A 31 7.48 -6.77 15.32
C TYR A 31 8.41 -7.11 14.16
N PHE A 32 9.46 -6.34 13.95
CA PHE A 32 10.35 -6.44 12.81
C PHE A 32 11.81 -6.22 13.22
N ASP A 33 12.72 -7.11 12.83
CA ASP A 33 14.15 -7.09 13.19
C ASP A 33 15.03 -6.46 12.09
N GLY A 34 14.51 -5.48 11.33
CA GLY A 34 15.22 -4.86 10.22
C GLY A 34 15.16 -3.34 10.26
N GLY A 35 15.80 -2.70 9.28
CA GLY A 35 15.76 -1.27 9.07
C GLY A 35 14.42 -0.81 8.51
N PHE A 36 14.08 0.44 8.78
CA PHE A 36 12.93 1.09 8.13
C PHE A 36 13.25 2.55 7.81
N THR A 37 12.51 3.06 6.83
CA THR A 37 12.34 4.49 6.58
C THR A 37 10.86 4.80 6.60
N GLY A 38 10.49 6.05 6.86
CA GLY A 38 9.07 6.40 6.91
C GLY A 38 8.81 7.87 6.66
N HIS A 39 7.57 8.14 6.36
CA HIS A 39 7.07 9.48 6.17
C HIS A 39 5.74 9.66 6.92
N VAL A 40 5.62 10.75 7.66
CA VAL A 40 4.39 11.16 8.34
C VAL A 40 4.02 12.55 7.84
N THR A 41 2.82 12.68 7.28
CA THR A 41 2.26 13.96 6.86
C THR A 41 1.02 14.26 7.68
N VAL A 42 0.99 15.45 8.28
CA VAL A 42 -0.18 15.95 8.99
C VAL A 42 -0.78 17.10 8.18
N GLU A 43 -2.07 17.04 7.93
CA GLU A 43 -2.81 18.12 7.29
C GLU A 43 -4.08 18.49 8.06
N ARG A 44 -4.54 19.71 7.88
CA ARG A 44 -5.81 20.15 8.43
C ARG A 44 -6.95 19.72 7.51
N GLU A 45 -7.93 19.03 8.08
CA GLU A 45 -9.10 18.55 7.35
C GLU A 45 -10.38 19.01 8.07
N GLY A 46 -11.08 19.96 7.49
CA GLY A 46 -12.24 20.58 8.13
C GLY A 46 -11.91 21.20 9.48
N SER A 47 -12.59 20.75 10.54
CA SER A 47 -12.36 21.21 11.92
C SER A 47 -11.29 20.38 12.66
N GLY A 48 -10.77 19.33 12.04
CA GLY A 48 -9.81 18.40 12.65
C GLY A 48 -8.51 18.27 11.86
N PHE A 49 -7.83 17.15 12.08
CA PHE A 49 -6.56 16.82 11.46
C PHE A 49 -6.62 15.41 10.86
N LYS A 50 -6.00 15.27 9.70
CA LYS A 50 -5.69 14.01 9.05
C LYS A 50 -4.20 13.77 9.14
N THR A 51 -3.80 12.58 9.54
CA THR A 51 -2.40 12.14 9.52
C THR A 51 -2.26 10.93 8.60
N GLU A 52 -1.38 11.04 7.63
CA GLU A 52 -0.94 9.94 6.78
C GLU A 52 0.42 9.45 7.27
N CYS A 53 0.54 8.15 7.47
CA CYS A 53 1.78 7.50 7.89
C CYS A 53 2.15 6.40 6.90
N SER A 54 3.35 6.50 6.33
CA SER A 54 3.95 5.48 5.44
C SER A 54 5.26 4.99 6.07
N VAL A 55 5.41 3.67 6.20
CA VAL A 55 6.60 3.01 6.73
C VAL A 55 7.08 1.99 5.72
N HIS A 56 8.31 2.14 5.25
CA HIS A 56 8.97 1.25 4.32
C HIS A 56 9.97 0.38 5.07
N LEU A 57 9.73 -0.91 5.09
CA LEU A 57 10.65 -1.89 5.68
C LEU A 57 11.74 -2.24 4.67
N ASP A 58 12.93 -2.60 5.13
CA ASP A 58 14.06 -3.02 4.28
C ASP A 58 13.79 -4.32 3.49
N THR A 59 12.72 -5.03 3.83
CA THR A 59 12.19 -6.16 3.03
C THR A 59 11.44 -5.73 1.78
N GLY A 60 11.30 -4.42 1.51
CA GLY A 60 10.50 -3.87 0.40
C GLY A 60 9.01 -3.69 0.72
N ILE A 61 8.56 -4.11 1.88
CA ILE A 61 7.15 -3.95 2.29
C ILE A 61 6.89 -2.50 2.70
N VAL A 62 5.80 -1.96 2.17
CA VAL A 62 5.29 -0.63 2.51
C VAL A 62 4.02 -0.78 3.34
N LEU A 63 4.01 -0.14 4.50
CA LEU A 63 2.85 -0.05 5.40
C LEU A 63 2.31 1.37 5.31
N GLN A 64 1.04 1.54 4.98
CA GLN A 64 0.40 2.85 4.95
C GLN A 64 -0.82 2.85 5.86
N ALA A 65 -1.07 3.95 6.54
CA ALA A 65 -2.26 4.14 7.35
C ALA A 65 -2.58 5.62 7.50
N GLU A 66 -3.86 5.90 7.62
CA GLU A 66 -4.39 7.24 7.89
C GLU A 66 -5.07 7.26 9.26
N GLY A 67 -5.09 8.43 9.89
CA GLY A 67 -5.82 8.67 11.12
C GLY A 67 -6.48 10.05 11.11
N HIS A 68 -7.72 10.13 11.57
CA HIS A 68 -8.49 11.38 11.65
C HIS A 68 -8.90 11.65 13.09
N ALA A 69 -8.64 12.87 13.60
CA ALA A 69 -9.08 13.32 14.91
C ALA A 69 -9.18 14.84 14.99
N GLN A 70 -9.73 15.34 16.10
CA GLN A 70 -9.79 16.79 16.38
C GLN A 70 -8.42 17.36 16.83
N ASP A 71 -7.50 16.51 17.28
CA ASP A 71 -6.18 16.85 17.74
C ASP A 71 -5.09 16.16 16.92
N VAL A 72 -3.95 16.83 16.72
CA VAL A 72 -2.82 16.36 15.91
C VAL A 72 -2.24 15.05 16.45
N HIS A 73 -1.98 14.96 17.75
CA HIS A 73 -1.43 13.76 18.38
C HIS A 73 -2.40 12.59 18.27
N GLN A 74 -3.70 12.83 18.51
CA GLN A 74 -4.72 11.79 18.40
C GLN A 74 -4.89 11.28 16.95
N SER A 75 -4.80 12.14 15.94
CA SER A 75 -4.87 11.74 14.55
C SER A 75 -3.69 10.85 14.19
N PHE A 76 -2.48 11.21 14.64
CA PHE A 76 -1.28 10.40 14.47
C PHE A 76 -1.37 9.06 15.22
N ASP A 77 -1.81 9.06 16.48
CA ASP A 77 -1.91 7.84 17.29
C ASP A 77 -2.84 6.81 16.63
N LYS A 78 -3.94 7.25 16.03
CA LYS A 78 -4.84 6.37 15.25
C LYS A 78 -4.14 5.78 14.01
N ALA A 79 -3.33 6.56 13.29
CA ALA A 79 -2.53 6.06 12.18
C ALA A 79 -1.48 5.05 12.67
N ALA A 80 -0.75 5.39 13.74
CA ALA A 80 0.27 4.54 14.33
C ALA A 80 -0.29 3.19 14.85
N GLU A 81 -1.48 3.19 15.47
CA GLU A 81 -2.17 1.95 15.88
C GLU A 81 -2.48 1.04 14.69
N ARG A 82 -2.91 1.62 13.57
CA ARG A 82 -3.16 0.88 12.33
C ARG A 82 -1.87 0.28 11.77
N ILE A 83 -0.76 1.05 11.75
CA ILE A 83 0.57 0.55 11.38
C ILE A 83 0.99 -0.61 12.31
N GLU A 84 0.87 -0.44 13.63
CA GLU A 84 1.22 -1.50 14.59
C GLU A 84 0.40 -2.77 14.40
N LYS A 85 -0.92 -2.63 14.16
CA LYS A 85 -1.81 -3.77 13.87
C LYS A 85 -1.41 -4.52 12.60
N ARG A 86 -0.94 -3.80 11.57
CA ARG A 86 -0.43 -4.37 10.32
C ARG A 86 0.90 -5.07 10.52
N LEU A 87 1.85 -4.45 11.22
CA LEU A 87 3.13 -5.07 11.59
C LEU A 87 2.92 -6.40 12.35
N ARG A 88 1.98 -6.42 13.29
CA ARG A 88 1.64 -7.64 14.04
C ARG A 88 1.12 -8.74 13.11
N ARG A 89 0.22 -8.42 12.16
CA ARG A 89 -0.27 -9.37 11.16
C ARG A 89 0.86 -9.86 10.25
N TYR A 90 1.74 -8.97 9.82
CA TYR A 90 2.90 -9.28 9.03
C TYR A 90 3.83 -10.27 9.73
N LYS A 91 4.21 -10.00 10.99
CA LYS A 91 5.02 -10.92 11.81
C LYS A 91 4.39 -12.31 11.97
N SER A 92 3.08 -12.37 12.19
CA SER A 92 2.37 -13.65 12.32
C SER A 92 2.47 -14.48 11.03
N ARG A 93 2.34 -13.84 9.88
CA ARG A 93 2.41 -14.51 8.57
C ARG A 93 3.83 -14.77 8.08
N LEU A 94 4.82 -13.95 8.46
CA LEU A 94 6.23 -14.24 8.20
C LEU A 94 6.67 -15.57 8.83
N LYS A 95 6.19 -15.90 10.01
CA LYS A 95 6.45 -17.21 10.61
C LYS A 95 5.94 -18.38 9.77
N GLU A 96 4.87 -18.15 9.00
CA GLU A 96 4.31 -19.15 8.08
C GLU A 96 5.01 -19.20 6.72
N HIS A 97 5.63 -18.08 6.29
CA HIS A 97 6.23 -17.94 4.95
C HIS A 97 7.76 -17.94 4.89
N HIS A 98 8.49 -17.97 6.00
CA HIS A 98 9.96 -17.88 6.04
C HIS A 98 10.71 -19.01 5.31
N GLN A 99 10.02 -19.94 4.65
CA GLN A 99 10.65 -21.02 3.87
C GLN A 99 10.64 -20.82 2.35
N LYS A 100 10.10 -19.75 1.79
CA LYS A 100 10.09 -19.58 0.32
C LYS A 100 10.49 -18.18 -0.14
N ARG A 101 11.78 -18.04 -0.48
CA ARG A 101 12.41 -17.16 -1.48
C ARG A 101 12.01 -15.66 -1.45
N ARG A 102 13.00 -14.78 -1.29
CA ARG A 102 13.00 -13.44 -1.89
C ARG A 102 12.48 -13.58 -3.32
N GLY A 103 11.32 -13.01 -3.60
CA GLY A 103 10.69 -13.11 -4.90
C GLY A 103 11.58 -12.46 -5.96
N GLU A 104 11.79 -13.17 -7.07
CA GLU A 104 12.32 -12.55 -8.28
C GLU A 104 11.36 -11.43 -8.70
N THR A 105 11.90 -10.26 -9.00
CA THR A 105 11.12 -9.17 -9.61
C THR A 105 11.26 -9.22 -11.13
N ILE A 106 10.27 -8.72 -11.84
CA ILE A 106 10.36 -8.43 -13.26
C ILE A 106 10.09 -6.93 -13.48
N PRO A 107 10.95 -6.24 -14.23
CA PRO A 107 10.70 -4.84 -14.54
C PRO A 107 9.46 -4.69 -15.43
N ALA A 108 8.66 -3.67 -15.17
CA ALA A 108 7.52 -3.27 -15.97
C ALA A 108 7.53 -1.75 -16.15
N THR A 109 6.99 -1.29 -17.27
CA THR A 109 6.78 0.15 -17.48
C THR A 109 5.43 0.55 -16.89
N GLU A 110 5.43 1.58 -16.08
CA GLU A 110 4.24 2.21 -15.51
C GLU A 110 4.03 3.58 -16.17
N TYR A 111 2.84 3.80 -16.69
CA TYR A 111 2.43 5.07 -17.28
C TYR A 111 1.45 5.78 -16.35
N VAL A 112 1.70 7.03 -16.04
CA VAL A 112 0.75 7.90 -15.36
C VAL A 112 -0.03 8.68 -16.41
N LEU A 113 -1.34 8.52 -16.41
CA LEU A 113 -2.25 9.18 -17.33
C LEU A 113 -2.90 10.38 -16.66
N ALA A 114 -3.14 11.45 -17.42
CA ALA A 114 -3.93 12.57 -16.92
C ALA A 114 -5.36 12.09 -16.60
N ALA A 115 -5.89 12.52 -15.45
CA ALA A 115 -7.30 12.32 -15.17
C ALA A 115 -8.16 13.12 -16.19
N PRO A 116 -9.32 12.59 -16.62
CA PRO A 116 -10.25 13.36 -17.43
C PRO A 116 -10.65 14.65 -16.70
N ASP A 117 -10.66 15.76 -17.41
CA ASP A 117 -11.15 17.03 -16.89
C ASP A 117 -12.69 16.99 -16.96
N GLU A 118 -13.38 17.03 -15.81
CA GLU A 118 -14.85 16.92 -15.75
C GLU A 118 -15.55 18.10 -16.44
N ASP A 119 -14.85 19.25 -16.56
CA ASP A 119 -15.37 20.49 -17.17
C ASP A 119 -14.96 20.69 -18.64
N ALA A 120 -14.13 19.79 -19.19
CA ALA A 120 -13.70 19.93 -20.58
C ALA A 120 -14.65 19.16 -21.53
N ASP A 121 -15.17 19.85 -22.54
CA ASP A 121 -15.82 19.27 -23.73
C ASP A 121 -14.80 18.47 -24.59
N SER A 122 -14.12 17.51 -23.95
CA SER A 122 -13.15 16.65 -24.65
C SER A 122 -13.88 15.67 -25.55
N PRO A 123 -13.44 15.50 -26.80
CA PRO A 123 -14.08 14.54 -27.71
C PRO A 123 -14.04 13.13 -27.10
N VAL A 124 -15.15 12.43 -27.16
CA VAL A 124 -15.42 11.10 -26.54
C VAL A 124 -14.40 10.01 -26.89
N ASN A 125 -13.49 10.26 -27.86
CA ASN A 125 -12.46 9.36 -28.34
C ASN A 125 -11.02 9.90 -28.21
N ALA A 126 -10.76 10.86 -27.31
CA ALA A 126 -9.39 11.31 -27.07
C ALA A 126 -8.63 10.25 -26.26
N ASP A 127 -7.49 9.79 -26.75
CA ASP A 127 -6.58 8.95 -25.97
C ASP A 127 -6.08 9.72 -24.76
N PRO A 128 -6.00 9.08 -23.58
CA PRO A 128 -5.55 9.74 -22.35
C PRO A 128 -4.09 10.20 -22.50
N THR A 129 -3.81 11.42 -22.08
CA THR A 129 -2.45 12.00 -22.15
C THR A 129 -1.55 11.33 -21.11
N ILE A 130 -0.41 10.78 -21.57
CA ILE A 130 0.64 10.27 -20.67
C ILE A 130 1.39 11.46 -20.09
N ILE A 131 1.38 11.61 -18.77
CA ILE A 131 2.07 12.71 -18.05
C ILE A 131 3.38 12.26 -17.39
N ALA A 132 3.55 10.95 -17.16
CA ALA A 132 4.80 10.38 -16.67
C ALA A 132 4.96 8.92 -17.14
N GLU A 133 6.23 8.51 -17.27
CA GLU A 133 6.64 7.12 -17.51
C GLU A 133 7.71 6.77 -16.48
N GLN A 134 7.56 5.63 -15.83
CA GLN A 134 8.53 5.14 -14.84
C GLN A 134 8.66 3.63 -14.92
N THR A 135 9.77 3.09 -14.42
CA THR A 135 9.96 1.66 -14.28
C THR A 135 9.52 1.24 -12.88
N THR A 136 8.66 0.24 -12.80
CA THR A 136 8.26 -0.42 -11.56
C THR A 136 8.65 -1.89 -11.59
N ASP A 137 8.83 -2.51 -10.43
CA ASP A 137 9.15 -3.92 -10.29
C ASP A 137 7.92 -4.71 -9.88
N LEU A 138 7.52 -5.70 -10.69
CA LEU A 138 6.48 -6.65 -10.32
C LEU A 138 7.11 -7.78 -9.48
N GLU A 139 6.72 -7.87 -8.23
CA GLU A 139 7.20 -8.91 -7.33
C GLU A 139 6.60 -10.28 -7.66
N THR A 140 7.43 -11.33 -7.53
CA THR A 140 6.96 -12.71 -7.67
C THR A 140 6.44 -13.21 -6.33
N MET A 141 5.12 -13.48 -6.26
CA MET A 141 4.48 -13.92 -5.02
C MET A 141 3.29 -14.86 -5.27
N THR A 142 2.80 -15.48 -4.21
CA THR A 142 1.54 -16.23 -4.25
C THR A 142 0.35 -15.28 -4.19
N VAL A 143 -0.84 -15.76 -4.57
CA VAL A 143 -2.10 -15.00 -4.42
C VAL A 143 -2.30 -14.53 -2.97
N GLY A 144 -2.03 -15.41 -1.99
CA GLY A 144 -2.10 -15.04 -0.58
C GLY A 144 -1.10 -13.96 -0.18
N GLY A 145 0.11 -13.97 -0.77
CA GLY A 145 1.12 -12.92 -0.62
C GLY A 145 0.65 -11.59 -1.19
N ALA A 146 0.08 -11.60 -2.40
CA ALA A 146 -0.48 -10.40 -3.05
C ALA A 146 -1.66 -9.79 -2.27
N VAL A 147 -2.56 -10.62 -1.76
CA VAL A 147 -3.65 -10.18 -0.87
C VAL A 147 -3.09 -9.53 0.39
N MET A 148 -2.03 -10.09 0.97
CA MET A 148 -1.37 -9.51 2.13
C MET A 148 -0.69 -8.18 1.79
N ALA A 149 0.03 -8.09 0.68
CA ALA A 149 0.68 -6.85 0.22
C ALA A 149 -0.38 -5.74 0.02
N MET A 150 -1.51 -6.07 -0.61
CA MET A 150 -2.64 -5.17 -0.79
C MET A 150 -3.25 -4.70 0.56
N ASP A 151 -3.37 -5.60 1.55
CA ASP A 151 -3.90 -5.24 2.88
C ASP A 151 -2.92 -4.36 3.67
N LEU A 152 -1.61 -4.57 3.53
CA LEU A 152 -0.57 -3.80 4.19
C LEU A 152 -0.40 -2.39 3.60
N SER A 153 -0.44 -2.28 2.28
CA SER A 153 -0.29 -1.00 1.56
C SER A 153 -1.60 -0.19 1.44
N GLU A 154 -2.75 -0.76 1.84
CA GLU A 154 -4.10 -0.21 1.57
C GLU A 154 -4.39 0.02 0.08
N ALA A 155 -3.57 -0.54 -0.79
CA ALA A 155 -3.75 -0.40 -2.22
C ALA A 155 -5.10 -0.98 -2.67
N PRO A 156 -5.81 -0.34 -3.61
CA PRO A 156 -7.04 -0.88 -4.17
C PRO A 156 -6.78 -2.07 -5.10
N VAL A 157 -5.56 -2.17 -5.63
CA VAL A 157 -5.14 -3.19 -6.58
C VAL A 157 -3.66 -3.52 -6.40
N VAL A 158 -3.29 -4.79 -6.59
CA VAL A 158 -1.89 -5.24 -6.68
C VAL A 158 -1.73 -6.10 -7.93
N VAL A 159 -0.78 -5.71 -8.78
CA VAL A 159 -0.33 -6.48 -9.94
C VAL A 159 0.95 -7.21 -9.55
N PHE A 160 1.05 -8.51 -9.83
CA PHE A 160 2.17 -9.32 -9.41
C PHE A 160 2.44 -10.47 -10.37
N ARG A 161 3.65 -11.05 -10.30
CA ARG A 161 3.98 -12.29 -10.99
C ARG A 161 3.61 -13.48 -10.12
N HIS A 162 2.81 -14.41 -10.64
CA HIS A 162 2.39 -15.58 -9.87
C HIS A 162 3.54 -16.58 -9.68
N ALA A 163 3.84 -16.93 -8.42
CA ALA A 163 4.99 -17.78 -8.07
C ALA A 163 4.89 -19.21 -8.62
N GLY A 164 3.72 -19.69 -8.98
CA GLY A 164 3.50 -21.05 -9.47
C GLY A 164 3.73 -21.21 -10.98
N HIS A 165 3.28 -20.25 -11.79
CA HIS A 165 3.33 -20.36 -13.26
C HIS A 165 4.01 -19.16 -13.96
N GLY A 166 4.45 -18.14 -13.20
CA GLY A 166 5.22 -17.01 -13.72
C GLY A 166 4.41 -15.97 -14.53
N GLY A 167 3.11 -16.17 -14.71
CA GLY A 167 2.23 -15.21 -15.39
C GLY A 167 1.89 -14.01 -14.52
N VAL A 168 1.56 -12.89 -15.17
CA VAL A 168 1.08 -11.69 -14.47
C VAL A 168 -0.34 -11.91 -13.97
N ASN A 169 -0.58 -11.61 -12.71
CA ASN A 169 -1.87 -11.75 -12.04
C ASN A 169 -2.24 -10.45 -11.33
N VAL A 170 -3.52 -10.29 -11.02
CA VAL A 170 -4.06 -9.10 -10.36
C VAL A 170 -4.97 -9.50 -9.20
N VAL A 171 -4.77 -8.91 -8.03
CA VAL A 171 -5.76 -8.91 -6.95
C VAL A 171 -6.26 -7.50 -6.73
N TYR A 172 -7.56 -7.34 -6.42
CA TYR A 172 -8.19 -6.03 -6.27
C TYR A 172 -9.30 -6.05 -5.23
N ARG A 173 -9.56 -4.89 -4.62
CA ARG A 173 -10.69 -4.72 -3.69
C ARG A 173 -11.99 -4.54 -4.47
N ARG A 174 -12.97 -5.34 -4.17
CA ARG A 174 -14.33 -5.22 -4.72
C ARG A 174 -15.15 -4.25 -3.87
N SER A 175 -16.15 -3.65 -4.49
CA SER A 175 -17.10 -2.76 -3.79
C SER A 175 -17.93 -3.45 -2.71
N ASP A 176 -18.09 -4.78 -2.81
CA ASP A 176 -18.78 -5.61 -1.80
C ASP A 176 -17.89 -6.00 -0.60
N GLY A 177 -16.65 -5.48 -0.54
CA GLY A 177 -15.69 -5.75 0.53
C GLY A 177 -14.89 -7.03 0.37
N HIS A 178 -15.18 -7.85 -0.64
CA HIS A 178 -14.40 -9.03 -0.98
C HIS A 178 -13.16 -8.68 -1.82
N ILE A 179 -12.30 -9.66 -2.04
CA ILE A 179 -11.11 -9.53 -2.88
C ILE A 179 -11.35 -10.30 -4.17
N GLY A 180 -11.19 -9.62 -5.32
CA GLY A 180 -11.17 -10.24 -6.62
C GLY A 180 -9.75 -10.68 -6.99
N TRP A 181 -9.65 -11.79 -7.73
CA TRP A 181 -8.41 -12.29 -8.31
C TRP A 181 -8.62 -12.57 -9.80
N ILE A 182 -7.74 -12.03 -10.63
CA ILE A 182 -7.71 -12.24 -12.09
C ILE A 182 -6.43 -12.99 -12.43
N ASP A 183 -6.58 -14.14 -13.06
CA ASP A 183 -5.49 -14.94 -13.62
C ASP A 183 -5.71 -15.13 -15.12
N PRO A 184 -4.96 -14.41 -15.98
CA PRO A 184 -5.11 -14.52 -17.42
C PRO A 184 -4.69 -15.88 -18.00
N THR A 185 -3.95 -16.71 -17.23
CA THR A 185 -3.49 -18.03 -17.69
C THR A 185 -4.53 -19.14 -17.44
N LEU A 186 -5.51 -18.88 -16.58
CA LEU A 186 -6.62 -19.79 -16.36
C LEU A 186 -7.71 -19.55 -17.42
N SER A 187 -7.83 -20.46 -18.37
CA SER A 187 -8.97 -20.44 -19.30
C SER A 187 -10.27 -20.64 -18.51
N PRO A 188 -11.35 -19.88 -18.80
CA PRO A 188 -12.63 -20.12 -18.15
C PRO A 188 -13.08 -21.56 -18.43
N LYS A 189 -13.41 -22.32 -17.39
CA LYS A 189 -14.04 -23.64 -17.55
C LYS A 189 -15.30 -23.43 -18.41
N LYS A 190 -15.33 -24.02 -19.62
CA LYS A 190 -16.57 -24.14 -20.39
C LYS A 190 -17.57 -24.87 -19.49
N GLU A 191 -18.59 -24.18 -19.01
CA GLU A 191 -19.76 -24.81 -18.41
C GLU A 191 -20.36 -25.71 -19.49
N THR A 192 -20.17 -27.01 -19.36
CA THR A 192 -20.89 -28.00 -20.15
C THR A 192 -22.37 -27.85 -19.77
N ALA A 193 -23.13 -27.19 -20.61
CA ALA A 193 -24.59 -27.18 -20.53
C ALA A 193 -25.07 -28.64 -20.47
N ARG A 194 -25.60 -29.03 -19.32
CA ARG A 194 -26.36 -30.28 -19.20
C ARG A 194 -27.71 -30.04 -19.87
N HIS A 195 -27.90 -30.68 -21.00
CA HIS A 195 -29.21 -30.94 -21.57
C HIS A 195 -29.99 -31.94 -20.71
#